data_69893f3ab6d46122e85ef8a886258700
#
_entry.id   69893f3ab6d46122e85ef8a886258700
#
_cell.length_a   1.000
_cell.length_b   1.000
_cell.length_c   1.000
_cell.angle_alpha   90.00
_cell.angle_beta   90.00
_cell.angle_gamma   90.00
#
_symmetry.space_group_name_H-M   'P 1'
#
loop_
_entity.id
_entity.type
_entity.pdbx_description
1 polymer ?
#
loop_
_entity_poly.entity_id
_entity_poly.type
_entity_poly.pdbx_seq_one_letter_code
_entity_poly.pdbx_strand_id
1 'polypeptide(L)'
;VHTFGWYMRKYVRETRARGATAIICSLVPRNNWKDGKVFRSADSWALWAKQVAEQEGAYFIDLNELVAAKYDALGETAVKKFFPADNTHTNEEGARLNMATVMEMIRKIKPGSLAKYLK
;
A
#
# COMPACT_ATOMS: atom_id res chain seq x y z
N VAL A 1 4.87 23.35 11.00
CA VAL A 1 4.83 21.92 10.61
C VAL A 1 3.50 21.67 9.91
N HIS A 2 3.54 20.99 8.76
CA HIS A 2 2.33 20.65 8.01
C HIS A 2 1.83 19.25 8.34
N THR A 3 0.56 18.96 8.01
CA THR A 3 -0.05 17.65 8.24
C THR A 3 0.41 16.62 7.20
N PHE A 4 0.19 15.32 7.48
CA PHE A 4 0.38 14.22 6.53
C PHE A 4 -0.33 14.50 5.19
N GLY A 5 -1.61 14.89 5.22
CA GLY A 5 -2.38 15.16 4.01
C GLY A 5 -1.83 16.34 3.19
N TRP A 6 -1.23 17.35 3.85
CA TRP A 6 -0.58 18.44 3.15
C TRP A 6 0.62 17.97 2.34
N TYR A 7 1.50 17.16 2.95
CA TYR A 7 2.66 16.62 2.25
C TYR A 7 2.27 15.66 1.12
N MET A 8 1.28 14.80 1.34
CA MET A 8 0.82 13.89 0.29
C MET A 8 0.24 14.65 -0.91
N ARG A 9 -0.57 15.68 -0.69
CA ARG A 9 -1.06 16.55 -1.77
C ARG A 9 0.07 17.24 -2.51
N LYS A 10 1.06 17.73 -1.78
CA LYS A 10 2.26 18.34 -2.37
C LYS A 10 2.96 17.37 -3.30
N TYR A 11 3.23 16.13 -2.88
CA TYR A 11 3.85 15.12 -3.71
C TYR A 11 3.04 14.81 -4.98
N VAL A 12 1.72 14.68 -4.89
CA VAL A 12 0.87 14.45 -6.06
C VAL A 12 0.98 15.60 -7.05
N ARG A 13 0.88 16.83 -6.57
CA ARG A 13 0.92 18.04 -7.42
C ARG A 13 2.27 18.23 -8.08
N GLU A 14 3.37 18.05 -7.34
CA GLU A 14 4.72 18.17 -7.88
C GLU A 14 5.06 17.04 -8.88
N THR A 15 4.57 15.82 -8.64
CA THR A 15 4.69 14.70 -9.58
C THR A 15 4.02 15.04 -10.91
N ARG A 16 2.78 15.55 -10.85
CA ARG A 16 2.04 15.96 -12.05
C ARG A 16 2.66 17.14 -12.77
N ALA A 17 3.15 18.13 -12.04
CA ALA A 17 3.83 19.28 -12.63
C ALA A 17 5.06 18.90 -13.46
N ARG A 18 5.64 17.73 -13.19
CA ARG A 18 6.74 17.13 -13.96
C ARG A 18 6.28 16.15 -15.06
N GLY A 19 4.99 16.10 -15.36
CA GLY A 19 4.42 15.21 -16.38
C GLY A 19 4.36 13.73 -15.99
N ALA A 20 4.55 13.39 -14.69
CA ALA A 20 4.48 12.02 -14.21
C ALA A 20 3.10 11.68 -13.63
N THR A 21 2.78 10.39 -13.59
CA THR A 21 1.54 9.87 -13.00
C THR A 21 1.75 9.53 -11.53
N ALA A 22 0.92 10.11 -10.65
CA ALA A 22 0.95 9.81 -9.22
C ALA A 22 0.05 8.62 -8.89
N ILE A 23 0.61 7.65 -8.16
CA ILE A 23 -0.10 6.52 -7.59
C ILE A 23 0.13 6.57 -6.08
N ILE A 24 -0.92 6.74 -5.29
CA ILE A 24 -0.84 6.69 -3.83
C ILE A 24 -1.13 5.26 -3.39
N CYS A 25 -0.28 4.72 -2.54
CA CYS A 25 -0.56 3.46 -1.84
C CYS A 25 -0.82 3.72 -0.37
N SER A 26 -1.76 3.01 0.24
CA SER A 26 -1.78 2.89 1.70
C SER A 26 -0.57 2.06 2.17
N LEU A 27 -0.25 2.13 3.47
CA LEU A 27 0.93 1.44 4.02
C LEU A 27 0.73 -0.08 4.05
N VAL A 28 1.82 -0.83 3.94
CA VAL A 28 1.83 -2.28 4.19
C VAL A 28 1.43 -2.54 5.65
N PRO A 29 0.55 -3.52 5.95
CA PRO A 29 0.19 -3.84 7.33
C PRO A 29 1.39 -4.41 8.09
N ARG A 30 1.48 -4.08 9.38
CA ARG A 30 2.45 -4.68 10.28
C ARG A 30 2.00 -6.07 10.71
N ASN A 31 2.93 -6.90 11.19
CA ASN A 31 2.64 -8.21 11.76
C ASN A 31 2.02 -8.10 13.17
N ASN A 32 0.87 -7.44 13.26
CA ASN A 32 0.08 -7.28 14.49
C ASN A 32 -1.27 -7.96 14.30
N TRP A 33 -1.61 -8.90 15.18
CA TRP A 33 -2.79 -9.75 15.07
C TRP A 33 -3.74 -9.52 16.24
N LYS A 34 -5.04 -9.65 15.94
CA LYS A 34 -6.10 -9.72 16.94
C LYS A 34 -7.22 -10.63 16.40
N ASP A 35 -7.64 -11.58 17.21
CA ASP A 35 -8.73 -12.52 16.87
C ASP A 35 -8.55 -13.21 15.51
N GLY A 36 -7.29 -13.62 15.20
CA GLY A 36 -6.95 -14.30 13.93
C GLY A 36 -6.91 -13.39 12.71
N LYS A 37 -6.93 -12.07 12.88
CA LYS A 37 -6.88 -11.07 11.81
C LYS A 37 -5.74 -10.09 12.00
N VAL A 38 -5.11 -9.71 10.90
CA VAL A 38 -4.10 -8.64 10.89
C VAL A 38 -4.78 -7.30 11.12
N PHE A 39 -4.15 -6.46 11.95
CA PHE A 39 -4.63 -5.10 12.20
C PHE A 39 -4.57 -4.25 10.92
N ARG A 40 -5.65 -3.53 10.63
CA ARG A 40 -5.78 -2.59 9.52
C ARG A 40 -5.74 -1.16 10.00
N SER A 41 -5.19 -0.26 9.22
CA SER A 41 -5.21 1.19 9.49
C SER A 41 -6.34 1.92 8.74
N ALA A 42 -7.48 1.26 8.61
CA ALA A 42 -8.62 1.71 7.81
C ALA A 42 -9.25 3.03 8.29
N ASP A 43 -9.06 3.38 9.55
CA ASP A 43 -9.58 4.60 10.21
C ASP A 43 -8.53 5.70 10.38
N SER A 44 -7.32 5.51 9.88
CA SER A 44 -6.19 6.43 10.09
C SER A 44 -5.36 6.64 8.82
N TRP A 45 -4.13 6.16 8.78
CA TRP A 45 -3.19 6.45 7.67
C TRP A 45 -3.68 5.96 6.30
N ALA A 46 -4.33 4.80 6.23
CA ALA A 46 -4.87 4.29 4.98
C ALA A 46 -6.06 5.15 4.50
N LEU A 47 -6.95 5.54 5.43
CA LEU A 47 -8.06 6.44 5.14
C LEU A 47 -7.56 7.80 4.64
N TRP A 48 -6.59 8.39 5.32
CA TRP A 48 -6.06 9.70 4.92
C TRP A 48 -5.36 9.67 3.56
N ALA A 49 -4.62 8.60 3.26
CA ALA A 49 -4.02 8.40 1.95
C ALA A 49 -5.08 8.30 0.84
N LYS A 50 -6.16 7.54 1.09
CA LYS A 50 -7.31 7.42 0.19
C LYS A 50 -7.98 8.77 -0.05
N GLN A 51 -8.29 9.51 1.01
CA GLN A 51 -8.91 10.84 0.92
C GLN A 51 -8.08 11.81 0.08
N VAL A 52 -6.75 11.80 0.23
CA VAL A 52 -5.87 12.63 -0.60
C VAL A 52 -5.91 12.18 -2.06
N ALA A 53 -5.90 10.88 -2.34
CA ALA A 53 -6.01 10.37 -3.70
C ALA A 53 -7.32 10.82 -4.37
N GLU A 54 -8.44 10.71 -3.66
CA GLU A 54 -9.76 11.14 -4.13
C GLU A 54 -9.80 12.65 -4.39
N GLN A 55 -9.32 13.48 -3.44
CA GLN A 55 -9.30 14.94 -3.54
C GLN A 55 -8.43 15.44 -4.69
N GLU A 56 -7.30 14.80 -4.93
CA GLU A 56 -6.36 15.18 -5.99
C GLU A 56 -6.62 14.43 -7.30
N GLY A 57 -7.60 13.51 -7.36
CA GLY A 57 -7.84 12.64 -8.52
C GLY A 57 -6.63 11.78 -8.90
N ALA A 58 -5.85 11.33 -7.92
CA ALA A 58 -4.73 10.41 -8.13
C ALA A 58 -5.20 8.96 -8.12
N TYR A 59 -4.42 8.05 -8.73
CA TYR A 59 -4.65 6.62 -8.57
C TYR A 59 -4.41 6.22 -7.11
N PHE A 60 -5.21 5.26 -6.63
CA PHE A 60 -5.09 4.72 -5.27
C PHE A 60 -4.99 3.20 -5.27
N ILE A 61 -4.07 2.66 -4.48
CA ILE A 61 -3.97 1.23 -4.18
C ILE A 61 -4.11 1.07 -2.67
N ASP A 62 -5.19 0.43 -2.22
CA ASP A 62 -5.35 0.08 -0.81
C ASP A 62 -4.48 -1.14 -0.45
N LEU A 63 -3.17 -0.88 -0.39
CA LEU A 63 -2.18 -1.91 -0.13
C LEU A 63 -2.33 -2.50 1.28
N ASN A 64 -2.81 -1.69 2.25
CA ASN A 64 -3.06 -2.12 3.61
C ASN A 64 -4.11 -3.24 3.66
N GLU A 65 -5.27 -3.02 3.06
CA GLU A 65 -6.34 -4.03 3.04
C GLU A 65 -5.96 -5.24 2.18
N LEU A 66 -5.41 -5.01 0.99
CA LEU A 66 -5.09 -6.09 0.06
C LEU A 66 -4.03 -7.06 0.60
N VAL A 67 -2.98 -6.54 1.23
CA VAL A 67 -1.95 -7.36 1.86
C VAL A 67 -2.47 -8.00 3.15
N ALA A 68 -3.23 -7.27 3.96
CA ALA A 68 -3.83 -7.82 5.18
C ALA A 68 -4.77 -9.00 4.87
N ALA A 69 -5.57 -8.91 3.82
CA ALA A 69 -6.42 -10.04 3.39
C ALA A 69 -5.60 -11.28 2.99
N LYS A 70 -4.45 -11.09 2.32
CA LYS A 70 -3.52 -12.19 1.99
C LYS A 70 -2.87 -12.77 3.26
N TYR A 71 -2.49 -11.92 4.21
CA TYR A 71 -1.94 -12.37 5.49
C TYR A 71 -2.98 -13.16 6.29
N ASP A 72 -4.23 -12.69 6.37
CA ASP A 72 -5.31 -13.42 7.02
C ASP A 72 -5.51 -14.82 6.43
N ALA A 73 -5.42 -14.94 5.10
CA ALA A 73 -5.55 -16.23 4.41
C ALA A 73 -4.37 -17.18 4.67
N LEU A 74 -3.16 -16.65 4.84
CA LEU A 74 -1.96 -17.44 5.17
C LEU A 74 -1.92 -17.86 6.64
N GLY A 75 -2.48 -17.03 7.53
CA GLY A 75 -2.48 -17.22 8.97
C GLY A 75 -1.22 -16.69 9.67
N GLU A 76 -1.36 -16.38 10.96
CA GLU A 76 -0.33 -15.72 11.77
C GLU A 76 1.02 -16.45 11.76
N THR A 77 1.01 -17.78 11.91
CA THR A 77 2.24 -18.59 11.97
C THR A 77 3.06 -18.51 10.68
N ALA A 78 2.41 -18.52 9.53
CA ALA A 78 3.08 -18.39 8.24
C ALA A 78 3.62 -16.98 8.03
N VAL A 79 2.80 -15.97 8.30
CA VAL A 79 3.15 -14.55 8.12
C VAL A 79 4.28 -14.12 9.05
N LYS A 80 4.36 -14.66 10.28
CA LYS A 80 5.44 -14.37 11.22
C LYS A 80 6.83 -14.63 10.61
N LYS A 81 6.97 -15.60 9.71
CA LYS A 81 8.23 -15.89 9.03
C LYS A 81 8.70 -14.78 8.10
N PHE A 82 7.78 -13.93 7.62
CA PHE A 82 8.12 -12.77 6.80
C PHE A 82 8.77 -11.63 7.60
N PHE A 83 8.69 -11.67 8.94
CA PHE A 83 9.12 -10.62 9.85
C PHE A 83 10.17 -11.14 10.83
N PRO A 84 11.42 -11.40 10.38
CA PRO A 84 12.44 -12.08 11.19
C PRO A 84 13.00 -11.21 12.33
N ALA A 85 12.97 -9.89 12.20
CA ALA A 85 13.60 -8.98 13.15
C ALA A 85 12.59 -8.22 14.03
N ASP A 86 11.46 -7.80 13.46
CA ASP A 86 10.44 -6.99 14.14
C ASP A 86 9.07 -7.20 13.49
N ASN A 87 8.07 -6.41 13.85
CA ASN A 87 6.73 -6.51 13.28
C ASN A 87 6.48 -5.61 12.05
N THR A 88 7.49 -4.95 11.53
CA THR A 88 7.37 -3.89 10.50
C THR A 88 8.13 -4.22 9.22
N HIS A 89 9.36 -4.73 9.36
CA HIS A 89 10.26 -4.94 8.23
C HIS A 89 10.20 -6.40 7.75
N THR A 90 9.78 -6.58 6.51
CA THR A 90 9.70 -7.91 5.90
C THR A 90 11.04 -8.36 5.34
N ASN A 91 11.25 -9.69 5.32
CA ASN A 91 12.29 -10.32 4.53
C ASN A 91 11.92 -10.33 3.04
N GLU A 92 12.76 -10.97 2.21
CA GLU A 92 12.56 -11.07 0.76
C GLU A 92 11.23 -11.73 0.39
N GLU A 93 10.82 -12.79 1.10
CA GLU A 93 9.58 -13.51 0.80
C GLU A 93 8.34 -12.62 1.04
N GLY A 94 8.29 -11.93 2.17
CA GLY A 94 7.23 -10.95 2.46
C GLY A 94 7.25 -9.76 1.49
N ALA A 95 8.43 -9.28 1.10
CA ALA A 95 8.57 -8.23 0.09
C ALA A 95 8.05 -8.68 -1.28
N ARG A 96 8.28 -9.93 -1.70
CA ARG A 96 7.74 -10.49 -2.94
C ARG A 96 6.22 -10.54 -2.93
N LEU A 97 5.58 -10.92 -1.82
CA LEU A 97 4.12 -10.88 -1.68
C LEU A 97 3.58 -9.46 -1.84
N ASN A 98 4.22 -8.48 -1.18
CA ASN A 98 3.83 -7.07 -1.28
C ASN A 98 3.97 -6.55 -2.72
N MET A 99 5.11 -6.84 -3.37
CA MET A 99 5.37 -6.49 -4.77
C MET A 99 4.31 -7.09 -5.70
N ALA A 100 4.03 -8.39 -5.58
CA ALA A 100 3.03 -9.07 -6.40
C ALA A 100 1.64 -8.43 -6.26
N THR A 101 1.28 -7.98 -5.05
CA THR A 101 0.02 -7.27 -4.80
C THR A 101 -0.03 -5.92 -5.50
N VAL A 102 1.06 -5.15 -5.47
CA VAL A 102 1.15 -3.88 -6.20
C VAL A 102 1.05 -4.12 -7.72
N MET A 103 1.79 -5.10 -8.25
CA MET A 103 1.76 -5.43 -9.69
C MET A 103 0.36 -5.86 -10.16
N GLU A 104 -0.34 -6.67 -9.37
CA GLU A 104 -1.73 -7.06 -9.62
C GLU A 104 -2.63 -5.82 -9.76
N MET A 105 -2.51 -4.87 -8.84
CA MET A 105 -3.31 -3.65 -8.88
C MET A 105 -2.93 -2.72 -10.03
N ILE A 106 -1.66 -2.57 -10.36
CA ILE A 106 -1.24 -1.78 -11.53
C ILE A 106 -1.85 -2.35 -12.82
N ARG A 107 -1.92 -3.68 -12.96
CA ARG A 107 -2.61 -4.30 -14.11
C ARG A 107 -4.10 -3.98 -14.15
N LYS A 108 -4.76 -3.88 -12.99
CA LYS A 108 -6.20 -3.56 -12.88
C LYS A 108 -6.50 -2.09 -13.15
N ILE A 109 -5.78 -1.18 -12.50
CA ILE A 109 -6.03 0.27 -12.59
C ILE A 109 -5.45 0.90 -13.85
N LYS A 110 -4.52 0.23 -14.53
CA LYS A 110 -3.89 0.65 -15.80
C LYS A 110 -3.45 2.12 -15.80
N PRO A 111 -2.59 2.56 -14.85
CA PRO A 111 -2.19 3.96 -14.75
C PRO A 111 -1.30 4.34 -15.94
N GLY A 112 -1.86 5.03 -16.92
CA GLY A 112 -1.17 5.41 -18.15
C GLY A 112 -0.54 4.21 -18.87
N SER A 113 0.73 4.32 -19.23
CA SER A 113 1.47 3.27 -19.96
C SER A 113 2.20 2.27 -19.05
N LEU A 114 2.12 2.41 -17.73
CA LEU A 114 2.92 1.61 -16.79
C LEU A 114 2.63 0.11 -16.91
N ALA A 115 1.37 -0.25 -17.09
CA ALA A 115 0.96 -1.65 -17.19
C ALA A 115 1.68 -2.47 -18.29
N LYS A 116 2.12 -1.81 -19.37
CA LYS A 116 2.85 -2.48 -20.47
C LYS A 116 4.25 -2.96 -20.08
N TYR A 117 4.83 -2.44 -19.01
CA TYR A 117 6.15 -2.84 -18.50
C TYR A 117 6.08 -3.97 -17.47
N LEU A 118 4.88 -4.39 -17.05
CA LEU A 118 4.69 -5.51 -16.14
C LEU A 118 4.67 -6.82 -16.95
N LYS A 119 5.77 -7.53 -16.89
CA LYS A 119 5.90 -8.88 -17.48
C LYS A 119 5.19 -9.93 -16.61
#